data_a8f6e51b6d779f3f6281aacffdb35d64
#
_entry.id   a8f6e51b6d779f3f6281aacffdb35d64
#
_cell.length_a   1.000
_cell.length_b   1.000
_cell.length_c   1.000
_cell.angle_alpha   90.00
_cell.angle_beta   90.00
_cell.angle_gamma   90.00
#
_symmetry.space_group_name_H-M   'P 1'
#
loop_
_entity.id
_entity.type
_entity.pdbx_description
1 polymer ?
#
loop_
_entity_poly.entity_id
_entity_poly.type
_entity_poly.pdbx_seq_one_letter_code
_entity_poly.pdbx_strand_id
1 'polypeptide(L)'
;APKTDEEKTIKARYSKCIGSAVNPVLREGNSDRRAPRAVKEFARKNPHSMAEWSQASRSHVSHMHAGDFYHGEKSMTMDRPREVKMELITKSGKTIVLKERVALLDREVVDSMFMSKKALLEFYEKEIEDAHATGVMFSLHVKATMMKVSHPLSLIHI
;
A
#
# COMPACT_ATOMS: atom_id res chain seq x y z
N ALA A 1 27.19 17.98 0.10
CA ALA A 1 28.11 17.16 -0.70
C ALA A 1 29.23 16.63 0.19
N PRO A 2 29.69 15.36 0.06
CA PRO A 2 30.76 14.81 0.88
C PRO A 2 32.08 15.57 0.61
N LYS A 3 32.74 15.97 1.69
CA LYS A 3 33.95 16.79 1.62
C LYS A 3 35.23 15.96 1.75
N THR A 4 35.18 14.88 2.51
CA THR A 4 36.33 13.99 2.76
C THR A 4 36.22 12.70 1.94
N ASP A 5 37.32 12.00 1.76
CA ASP A 5 37.32 10.71 1.04
C ASP A 5 36.59 9.61 1.82
N GLU A 6 36.59 9.70 3.13
CA GLU A 6 35.82 8.83 3.99
C GLU A 6 34.29 9.03 3.76
N GLU A 7 33.85 10.27 3.75
CA GLU A 7 32.44 10.62 3.46
C GLU A 7 32.02 10.18 2.05
N LYS A 8 32.90 10.31 1.06
CA LYS A 8 32.67 9.79 -0.31
C LYS A 8 32.51 8.27 -0.33
N THR A 9 33.35 7.58 0.44
CA THR A 9 33.30 6.12 0.55
C THR A 9 32.01 5.66 1.22
N ILE A 10 31.63 6.32 2.30
CA ILE A 10 30.36 6.06 3.00
C ILE A 10 29.19 6.30 2.07
N LYS A 11 29.16 7.44 1.38
CA LYS A 11 28.09 7.75 0.41
C LYS A 11 28.01 6.70 -0.70
N ALA A 12 29.14 6.26 -1.25
CA ALA A 12 29.17 5.24 -2.28
C ALA A 12 28.61 3.90 -1.78
N ARG A 13 28.93 3.50 -0.55
CA ARG A 13 28.36 2.30 0.10
C ARG A 13 26.86 2.39 0.25
N TYR A 14 26.33 3.50 0.78
CA TYR A 14 24.89 3.71 0.91
C TYR A 14 24.19 3.72 -0.44
N SER A 15 24.73 4.42 -1.43
CA SER A 15 24.17 4.46 -2.78
C SER A 15 24.11 3.08 -3.44
N LYS A 16 25.11 2.24 -3.20
CA LYS A 16 25.12 0.86 -3.69
C LYS A 16 24.08 -0.02 -2.99
N CYS A 17 23.91 0.15 -1.69
CA CYS A 17 22.91 -0.56 -0.90
C CYS A 17 21.48 -0.17 -1.34
N ILE A 18 21.20 1.12 -1.50
CA ILE A 18 19.92 1.64 -1.99
C ILE A 18 19.65 1.10 -3.40
N GLY A 19 20.62 1.12 -4.29
CA GLY A 19 20.48 0.60 -5.65
C GLY A 19 20.16 -0.89 -5.69
N SER A 20 20.75 -1.71 -4.82
CA SER A 20 20.47 -3.15 -4.73
C SER A 20 19.10 -3.46 -4.09
N ALA A 21 18.61 -2.63 -3.19
CA ALA A 21 17.30 -2.81 -2.54
C ALA A 21 16.14 -2.34 -3.43
N VAL A 22 16.29 -1.21 -4.12
CA VAL A 22 15.22 -0.56 -4.89
C VAL A 22 15.12 -1.11 -6.32
N ASN A 23 16.24 -1.36 -6.99
CA ASN A 23 16.26 -1.79 -8.40
C ASN A 23 15.52 -3.12 -8.66
N PRO A 24 15.64 -4.19 -7.85
CA PRO A 24 14.86 -5.41 -8.06
C PRO A 24 13.36 -5.18 -7.97
N VAL A 25 12.92 -4.41 -6.99
CA VAL A 25 11.51 -4.06 -6.80
C VAL A 25 10.98 -3.27 -8.01
N LEU A 26 11.74 -2.30 -8.51
CA LEU A 26 11.39 -1.53 -9.70
C LEU A 26 11.34 -2.40 -10.97
N ARG A 27 12.17 -3.43 -11.08
CA ARG A 27 12.17 -4.35 -12.23
C ARG A 27 10.99 -5.28 -12.22
N GLU A 28 10.61 -5.81 -11.07
CA GLU A 28 9.53 -6.78 -10.93
C GLU A 28 8.14 -6.14 -10.98
N GLY A 29 7.98 -4.95 -10.39
CA GLY A 29 6.68 -4.33 -10.19
C GLY A 29 6.34 -3.15 -11.09
N ASN A 30 7.18 -2.81 -12.08
CA ASN A 30 7.13 -1.49 -12.68
C ASN A 30 6.54 -1.43 -14.10
N SER A 31 5.34 -1.96 -14.29
CA SER A 31 4.56 -1.76 -15.52
C SER A 31 4.27 -0.28 -15.82
N ASP A 32 4.13 0.56 -14.80
CA ASP A 32 3.68 1.96 -14.93
C ASP A 32 4.71 2.91 -15.52
N ARG A 33 5.98 2.59 -15.39
CA ARG A 33 7.05 3.38 -16.02
C ARG A 33 7.30 2.98 -17.46
N ARG A 34 6.65 1.93 -17.94
CA ARG A 34 6.74 1.45 -19.31
C ARG A 34 5.56 1.94 -20.13
N ALA A 35 5.39 3.25 -20.21
CA ALA A 35 4.39 3.80 -21.09
C ALA A 35 4.67 3.38 -22.55
N PRO A 36 3.67 2.95 -23.31
CA PRO A 36 3.79 2.66 -24.73
C PRO A 36 4.43 3.82 -25.50
N ARG A 37 5.15 3.51 -26.57
CA ARG A 37 5.82 4.52 -27.39
C ARG A 37 4.87 5.63 -27.85
N ALA A 38 3.68 5.26 -28.29
CA ALA A 38 2.66 6.20 -28.74
C ALA A 38 2.28 7.22 -27.64
N VAL A 39 2.13 6.76 -26.40
CA VAL A 39 1.83 7.65 -25.25
C VAL A 39 2.98 8.60 -24.98
N LYS A 40 4.24 8.12 -25.05
CA LYS A 40 5.42 8.99 -24.88
C LYS A 40 5.53 10.03 -25.99
N GLU A 41 5.26 9.66 -27.22
CA GLU A 41 5.27 10.57 -28.38
C GLU A 41 4.15 11.62 -28.27
N PHE A 42 2.97 11.21 -27.84
CA PHE A 42 1.85 12.12 -27.57
C PHE A 42 2.23 13.14 -26.50
N ALA A 43 2.76 12.69 -25.36
CA ALA A 43 3.17 13.57 -24.26
C ALA A 43 4.26 14.58 -24.67
N ARG A 44 5.19 14.19 -25.56
CA ARG A 44 6.21 15.10 -26.10
C ARG A 44 5.60 16.17 -27.01
N LYS A 45 4.61 15.81 -27.81
CA LYS A 45 3.92 16.74 -28.73
C LYS A 45 2.93 17.65 -28.03
N ASN A 46 2.40 17.20 -26.87
CA ASN A 46 1.40 17.92 -26.09
C ASN A 46 1.92 18.12 -24.66
N PRO A 47 2.97 18.92 -24.46
CA PRO A 47 3.46 19.18 -23.13
C PRO A 47 2.41 19.92 -22.31
N HIS A 48 2.26 19.54 -21.05
CA HIS A 48 1.43 20.25 -20.09
C HIS A 48 2.23 20.53 -18.82
N SER A 49 1.92 21.62 -18.15
CA SER A 49 2.41 21.93 -16.82
C SER A 49 1.35 21.54 -15.79
N MET A 50 1.79 21.07 -14.64
CA MET A 50 0.91 20.97 -13.48
C MET A 50 0.75 22.38 -12.89
N ALA A 51 -0.49 22.73 -12.52
CA ALA A 51 -0.76 23.97 -11.82
C ALA A 51 -0.10 23.98 -10.44
N GLU A 52 0.22 25.16 -9.92
CA GLU A 52 0.69 25.30 -8.56
C GLU A 52 -0.39 24.86 -7.57
N TRP A 53 0.05 24.24 -6.48
CA TRP A 53 -0.86 23.87 -5.41
C TRP A 53 -1.38 25.13 -4.71
N SER A 54 -2.68 25.26 -4.62
CA SER A 54 -3.34 26.36 -3.92
C SER A 54 -3.84 25.92 -2.55
N GLN A 55 -3.70 26.77 -1.54
CA GLN A 55 -4.31 26.53 -0.22
C GLN A 55 -5.85 26.52 -0.28
N ALA A 56 -6.44 27.08 -1.32
CA ALA A 56 -7.88 27.00 -1.56
C ALA A 56 -8.31 25.68 -2.21
N SER A 57 -7.38 24.78 -2.53
CA SER A 57 -7.71 23.47 -3.08
C SER A 57 -8.51 22.65 -2.07
N ARG A 58 -9.60 22.05 -2.56
CA ARG A 58 -10.43 21.12 -1.79
C ARG A 58 -9.98 19.67 -1.96
N SER A 59 -8.97 19.43 -2.78
CA SER A 59 -8.42 18.09 -2.96
C SER A 59 -7.79 17.56 -1.67
N HIS A 60 -8.13 16.36 -1.30
CA HIS A 60 -7.64 15.71 -0.09
C HIS A 60 -7.55 14.20 -0.28
N VAL A 61 -6.96 13.51 0.68
CA VAL A 61 -6.89 12.06 0.73
C VAL A 61 -7.77 11.56 1.86
N SER A 62 -8.71 10.70 1.52
CA SER A 62 -9.57 10.04 2.51
C SER A 62 -9.08 8.67 2.89
N HIS A 63 -9.40 8.24 4.09
CA HIS A 63 -9.09 6.91 4.62
C HIS A 63 -10.18 6.41 5.55
N MET A 64 -10.29 5.10 5.67
CA MET A 64 -11.17 4.47 6.64
C MET A 64 -10.63 4.66 8.05
N HIS A 65 -11.53 4.79 9.03
CA HIS A 65 -11.18 4.90 10.46
C HIS A 65 -11.38 3.58 11.22
N ALA A 66 -12.01 2.61 10.61
CA ALA A 66 -12.24 1.27 11.16
C ALA A 66 -12.63 0.29 10.06
N GLY A 67 -12.40 -1.00 10.31
CA GLY A 67 -12.79 -2.06 9.39
C GLY A 67 -11.89 -2.24 8.17
N ASP A 68 -10.81 -1.51 8.07
CA ASP A 68 -9.75 -1.65 7.09
C ASP A 68 -8.60 -2.52 7.61
N PHE A 69 -7.67 -2.87 6.76
CA PHE A 69 -6.52 -3.71 7.11
C PHE A 69 -5.69 -3.12 8.25
N TYR A 70 -5.43 -1.81 8.21
CA TYR A 70 -4.62 -1.15 9.22
C TYR A 70 -5.23 -1.24 10.62
N HIS A 71 -6.52 -0.92 10.77
CA HIS A 71 -7.20 -0.98 12.05
C HIS A 71 -7.58 -2.41 12.47
N GLY A 72 -7.69 -3.32 11.51
CA GLY A 72 -7.98 -4.73 11.74
C GLY A 72 -6.75 -5.60 12.00
N GLU A 73 -5.54 -5.05 11.82
CA GLU A 73 -4.30 -5.79 11.97
C GLU A 73 -4.02 -6.15 13.43
N LYS A 74 -3.65 -7.42 13.62
CA LYS A 74 -3.14 -7.93 14.90
C LYS A 74 -1.90 -8.73 14.65
N SER A 75 -0.83 -8.34 15.31
CA SER A 75 0.48 -8.97 15.18
C SER A 75 0.99 -9.45 16.54
N MET A 76 1.67 -10.57 16.53
CA MET A 76 2.38 -11.07 17.70
C MET A 76 3.69 -11.75 17.29
N THR A 77 4.68 -11.63 18.15
CA THR A 77 5.93 -12.38 18.00
C THR A 77 5.87 -13.65 18.85
N MET A 78 6.23 -14.77 18.26
CA MET A 78 6.24 -16.04 18.96
C MET A 78 7.38 -16.09 19.98
N ASP A 79 7.09 -16.56 21.17
CA ASP A 79 8.06 -16.73 22.27
C ASP A 79 8.81 -18.09 22.20
N ARG A 80 8.30 -19.01 21.39
CA ARG A 80 8.83 -20.36 21.14
C ARG A 80 8.19 -20.96 19.91
N PRO A 81 8.79 -22.01 19.31
CA PRO A 81 8.15 -22.74 18.21
C PRO A 81 6.80 -23.31 18.64
N ARG A 82 5.78 -23.16 17.81
CA ARG A 82 4.42 -23.67 18.04
C ARG A 82 3.77 -24.10 16.74
N GLU A 83 2.74 -24.92 16.88
CA GLU A 83 1.77 -25.16 15.82
C GLU A 83 0.49 -24.39 16.14
N VAL A 84 -0.04 -23.71 15.14
CA VAL A 84 -1.33 -23.02 15.21
C VAL A 84 -2.24 -23.49 14.10
N LYS A 85 -3.55 -23.28 14.26
CA LYS A 85 -4.57 -23.50 13.23
C LYS A 85 -5.27 -22.19 12.91
N MET A 86 -5.79 -22.06 11.71
CA MET A 86 -6.62 -20.94 11.31
C MET A 86 -8.06 -21.38 11.24
N GLU A 87 -8.93 -20.70 11.96
CA GLU A 87 -10.35 -20.98 12.03
C GLU A 87 -11.16 -19.73 11.74
N LEU A 88 -12.25 -19.90 11.00
CA LEU A 88 -13.27 -18.89 10.83
C LEU A 88 -14.48 -19.24 11.70
N ILE A 89 -14.77 -18.41 12.66
CA ILE A 89 -15.99 -18.51 13.47
C ILE A 89 -17.06 -17.61 12.85
N THR A 90 -18.12 -18.21 12.34
CA THR A 90 -19.21 -17.48 11.71
C THR A 90 -20.12 -16.82 12.77
N LYS A 91 -20.95 -15.88 12.35
CA LYS A 91 -21.95 -15.25 13.24
C LYS A 91 -22.93 -16.25 13.86
N SER A 92 -23.16 -17.39 13.21
CA SER A 92 -24.01 -18.48 13.74
C SER A 92 -23.28 -19.42 14.71
N GLY A 93 -22.02 -19.13 15.04
CA GLY A 93 -21.20 -19.98 15.92
C GLY A 93 -20.56 -21.18 15.22
N LYS A 94 -20.78 -21.38 13.92
CA LYS A 94 -20.15 -22.46 13.18
C LYS A 94 -18.66 -22.15 12.97
N THR A 95 -17.80 -23.10 13.34
CA THR A 95 -16.36 -23.05 13.12
C THR A 95 -16.03 -23.74 11.80
N ILE A 96 -15.27 -23.05 10.96
CA ILE A 96 -14.72 -23.57 9.70
C ILE A 96 -13.20 -23.52 9.80
N VAL A 97 -12.56 -24.66 9.72
CA VAL A 97 -11.09 -24.75 9.71
C VAL A 97 -10.59 -24.34 8.33
N LEU A 98 -9.85 -23.24 8.25
CA LEU A 98 -9.25 -22.73 7.02
C LEU A 98 -7.89 -23.39 6.77
N LYS A 99 -7.13 -23.64 7.83
CA LYS A 99 -5.84 -24.34 7.79
C LYS A 99 -5.63 -25.07 9.10
N GLU A 100 -5.43 -26.38 9.02
CA GLU A 100 -5.33 -27.21 10.21
C GLU A 100 -4.03 -27.03 10.97
N ARG A 101 -2.92 -26.84 10.24
CA ARG A 101 -1.58 -26.78 10.84
C ARG A 101 -0.72 -25.73 10.15
N VAL A 102 -0.16 -24.83 10.93
CA VAL A 102 0.87 -23.88 10.54
C VAL A 102 1.96 -23.96 11.59
N ALA A 103 3.12 -24.48 11.20
CA ALA A 103 4.29 -24.49 12.06
C ALA A 103 4.88 -23.07 12.11
N LEU A 104 5.15 -22.61 13.31
CA LEU A 104 5.76 -21.31 13.59
C LEU A 104 7.08 -21.51 14.32
N LEU A 105 8.07 -20.74 13.94
CA LEU A 105 9.41 -20.77 14.53
C LEU A 105 9.50 -19.87 15.76
N ASP A 106 10.58 -20.04 16.51
CA ASP A 106 10.93 -19.10 17.58
C ASP A 106 11.16 -17.69 16.97
N ARG A 107 10.62 -16.66 17.64
CA ARG A 107 10.65 -15.25 17.20
C ARG A 107 10.02 -14.95 15.85
N GLU A 108 9.28 -15.89 15.29
CA GLU A 108 8.50 -15.63 14.08
C GLU A 108 7.35 -14.67 14.38
N VAL A 109 7.14 -13.69 13.48
CA VAL A 109 6.03 -12.77 13.57
C VAL A 109 4.82 -13.35 12.87
N VAL A 110 3.73 -13.47 13.61
CA VAL A 110 2.41 -13.83 13.07
C VAL A 110 1.57 -12.58 12.95
N ASP A 111 1.05 -12.36 11.77
CA ASP A 111 0.23 -11.20 11.46
C ASP A 111 -1.11 -11.65 10.87
N SER A 112 -2.19 -11.04 11.30
CA SER A 112 -3.54 -11.29 10.81
C SER A 112 -4.30 -9.99 10.65
N MET A 113 -4.98 -9.83 9.53
CA MET A 113 -5.76 -8.64 9.23
C MET A 113 -7.00 -8.99 8.42
N PHE A 114 -7.96 -8.10 8.41
CA PHE A 114 -9.17 -8.25 7.62
C PHE A 114 -9.66 -6.90 7.08
N MET A 115 -10.46 -6.97 6.04
CA MET A 115 -11.22 -5.83 5.50
C MET A 115 -12.71 -6.10 5.64
N SER A 116 -13.43 -5.21 6.29
CA SER A 116 -14.88 -5.26 6.37
C SER A 116 -15.49 -4.72 5.08
N LYS A 117 -16.09 -5.62 4.27
CA LYS A 117 -16.81 -5.20 3.05
C LYS A 117 -17.91 -4.18 3.34
N LYS A 118 -18.64 -4.36 4.44
CA LYS A 118 -19.71 -3.43 4.82
C LYS A 118 -19.15 -2.04 5.09
N ALA A 119 -18.14 -1.93 5.96
CA ALA A 119 -17.51 -0.66 6.28
C ALA A 119 -16.88 0.01 5.04
N LEU A 120 -16.31 -0.78 4.12
CA LEU A 120 -15.75 -0.27 2.88
C LEU A 120 -16.83 0.33 1.96
N LEU A 121 -17.97 -0.32 1.83
CA LEU A 121 -19.07 0.21 1.01
C LEU A 121 -19.66 1.49 1.59
N GLU A 122 -19.88 1.54 2.90
CA GLU A 122 -20.33 2.75 3.61
C GLU A 122 -19.31 3.90 3.44
N PHE A 123 -18.04 3.59 3.50
CA PHE A 123 -16.98 4.56 3.26
C PHE A 123 -17.01 5.11 1.84
N TYR A 124 -17.12 4.26 0.81
CA TYR A 124 -17.20 4.71 -0.57
C TYR A 124 -18.42 5.58 -0.84
N GLU A 125 -19.58 5.20 -0.31
CA GLU A 125 -20.80 5.97 -0.44
C GLU A 125 -20.60 7.40 0.10
N LYS A 126 -20.10 7.50 1.32
CA LYS A 126 -19.79 8.79 1.94
C LYS A 126 -18.78 9.64 1.15
N GLU A 127 -17.69 9.04 0.68
CA GLU A 127 -16.66 9.78 -0.03
C GLU A 127 -17.08 10.20 -1.45
N ILE A 128 -17.97 9.43 -2.09
CA ILE A 128 -18.59 9.82 -3.36
C ILE A 128 -19.53 11.01 -3.15
N GLU A 129 -20.32 11.00 -2.10
CA GLU A 129 -21.20 12.13 -1.73
C GLU A 129 -20.38 13.39 -1.43
N ASP A 130 -19.28 13.26 -0.67
CA ASP A 130 -18.38 14.38 -0.40
C ASP A 130 -17.75 14.94 -1.67
N ALA A 131 -17.28 14.07 -2.58
CA ALA A 131 -16.73 14.49 -3.86
C ALA A 131 -17.75 15.29 -4.69
N HIS A 132 -19.01 14.86 -4.71
CA HIS A 132 -20.09 15.60 -5.35
C HIS A 132 -20.36 16.95 -4.69
N ALA A 133 -20.43 16.98 -3.36
CA ALA A 133 -20.70 18.22 -2.60
C ALA A 133 -19.56 19.25 -2.74
N THR A 134 -18.34 18.79 -2.79
CA THR A 134 -17.15 19.65 -2.92
C THR A 134 -16.79 19.98 -4.36
N GLY A 135 -17.36 19.25 -5.33
CA GLY A 135 -17.07 19.42 -6.76
C GLY A 135 -15.65 19.01 -7.15
N VAL A 136 -15.09 18.01 -6.47
CA VAL A 136 -13.78 17.44 -6.78
C VAL A 136 -13.94 16.07 -7.46
N MET A 137 -12.92 15.66 -8.20
CA MET A 137 -12.92 14.37 -8.88
C MET A 137 -12.57 13.24 -7.91
N PHE A 138 -13.45 12.25 -7.81
CA PHE A 138 -13.17 11.03 -7.05
C PHE A 138 -12.18 10.13 -7.81
N SER A 139 -11.13 9.70 -7.15
CA SER A 139 -10.15 8.77 -7.71
C SER A 139 -9.80 7.66 -6.72
N LEU A 140 -9.98 6.41 -7.14
CA LEU A 140 -9.63 5.24 -6.37
C LEU A 140 -8.38 4.57 -6.96
N HIS A 141 -7.32 4.50 -6.17
CA HIS A 141 -6.09 3.81 -6.54
C HIS A 141 -5.93 2.53 -5.73
N VAL A 142 -5.99 1.39 -6.42
CA VAL A 142 -5.75 0.07 -5.85
C VAL A 142 -4.45 -0.45 -6.44
N LYS A 143 -3.33 -0.06 -5.85
CA LYS A 143 -2.03 -0.39 -6.40
C LYS A 143 -1.06 -0.83 -5.30
N ALA A 144 -0.51 -2.03 -5.47
CA ALA A 144 0.48 -2.62 -4.56
C ALA A 144 1.74 -3.09 -5.32
N THR A 145 2.07 -2.44 -6.44
CA THR A 145 3.05 -2.99 -7.40
C THR A 145 4.50 -2.56 -7.13
N MET A 146 4.70 -1.54 -6.34
CA MET A 146 6.03 -0.96 -6.10
C MET A 146 6.66 -1.45 -4.80
N MET A 147 5.90 -2.10 -3.98
CA MET A 147 6.33 -2.59 -2.67
C MET A 147 5.87 -4.02 -2.53
N LYS A 148 6.71 -4.89 -1.99
CA LYS A 148 6.30 -6.23 -1.57
C LYS A 148 5.49 -6.13 -0.28
N VAL A 149 4.38 -5.41 -0.35
CA VAL A 149 3.42 -5.36 0.73
C VAL A 149 2.44 -6.50 0.57
N SER A 150 2.12 -7.12 1.66
CA SER A 150 1.21 -8.27 1.72
C SER A 150 -0.25 -7.90 1.44
N HIS A 151 -0.56 -6.61 1.31
CA HIS A 151 -1.92 -6.14 1.08
C HIS A 151 -1.94 -4.91 0.19
N PRO A 152 -2.99 -4.77 -0.63
CA PRO A 152 -3.16 -3.60 -1.46
C PRO A 152 -3.42 -2.37 -0.58
N LEU A 153 -2.70 -1.30 -0.84
CA LEU A 153 -3.01 0.02 -0.33
C LEU A 153 -4.05 0.65 -1.26
N SER A 154 -5.20 0.96 -0.73
CA SER A 154 -6.20 1.78 -1.42
C SER A 154 -5.90 3.23 -1.09
N LEU A 155 -5.50 4.00 -2.09
CA LEU A 155 -5.38 5.45 -2.00
C LEU A 155 -6.57 6.05 -2.73
N ILE A 156 -7.37 6.81 -2.03
CA ILE A 156 -8.47 7.57 -2.59
C ILE A 156 -7.99 9.01 -2.69
N HIS A 157 -7.88 9.51 -3.90
CA HIS A 157 -7.63 10.92 -4.17
C HIS A 157 -8.95 11.55 -4.59
N ILE A 158 -9.33 12.58 -3.91
CA ILE A 158 -10.53 13.35 -4.19
C ILE A 158 -10.13 14.76 -4.62
#